data_a1a77a811530b54101f0afe60b5962e5
#
_entry.id   a1a77a811530b54101f0afe60b5962e5
#
_cell.length_a   1.000
_cell.length_b   1.000
_cell.length_c   1.000
_cell.angle_alpha   90.00
_cell.angle_beta   90.00
_cell.angle_gamma   90.00
#
_symmetry.space_group_name_H-M   'P 1'
#
loop_
_entity.id
_entity.type
_entity.pdbx_description
1 polymer ?
#
loop_
_entity_poly.entity_id
_entity_poly.type
_entity_poly.pdbx_seq_one_letter_code
_entity_poly.pdbx_strand_id
1 'polypeptide(L)'
;MRVPNFWIVLLVTGISVGAHAQSTQPIVKLPNEIEFKAPVSPGTQTAVLYGDPTKPGLYVQRTKFPPGMKVMPHWHPDEWRTAVVLSGTLYFGVGEQWDENKVKAYPAGTFYSEPPRTPHYVWAKDGEVIIQTTGMGPTGTTMIPQKQ
;
A
#
# COMPACT_ATOMS: atom_id res chain seq x y z
N MET A 1 19.35 -37.77 -59.88
CA MET A 1 19.63 -37.02 -58.63
C MET A 1 18.29 -36.77 -57.88
N ARG A 2 18.11 -37.40 -56.73
CA ARG A 2 16.92 -37.21 -55.90
C ARG A 2 17.33 -36.25 -54.77
N VAL A 3 16.63 -35.13 -54.67
CA VAL A 3 16.78 -34.14 -53.56
C VAL A 3 15.89 -34.56 -52.40
N PRO A 4 16.39 -34.67 -51.20
CA PRO A 4 15.53 -34.98 -50.03
C PRO A 4 14.77 -33.77 -49.57
N ASN A 5 13.44 -33.92 -49.44
CA ASN A 5 12.57 -32.91 -48.82
C ASN A 5 12.81 -32.91 -47.29
N PHE A 6 13.38 -31.82 -46.79
CA PHE A 6 13.42 -31.53 -45.34
C PHE A 6 12.08 -30.89 -44.94
N TRP A 7 11.32 -31.59 -44.13
CA TRP A 7 10.17 -31.02 -43.42
C TRP A 7 10.65 -30.35 -42.15
N ILE A 8 10.56 -29.02 -42.10
CA ILE A 8 10.81 -28.25 -40.88
C ILE A 8 9.53 -28.32 -40.06
N VAL A 9 9.56 -29.04 -38.95
CA VAL A 9 8.47 -29.02 -37.95
C VAL A 9 8.71 -27.79 -37.03
N LEU A 10 7.91 -26.77 -37.22
CA LEU A 10 7.87 -25.63 -36.29
C LEU A 10 7.13 -26.06 -35.01
N LEU A 11 7.87 -26.26 -33.93
CA LEU A 11 7.30 -26.42 -32.60
C LEU A 11 6.84 -25.04 -32.10
N VAL A 12 5.55 -24.77 -32.14
CA VAL A 12 4.95 -23.60 -31.48
C VAL A 12 4.75 -23.94 -30.02
N THR A 13 5.69 -23.49 -29.17
CA THR A 13 5.51 -23.54 -27.72
C THR A 13 4.51 -22.46 -27.29
N GLY A 14 3.28 -22.87 -27.06
CA GLY A 14 2.25 -22.00 -26.52
C GLY A 14 2.59 -21.59 -25.07
N ILE A 15 2.89 -20.33 -24.86
CA ILE A 15 3.00 -19.75 -23.51
C ILE A 15 1.58 -19.59 -22.98
N SER A 16 1.16 -20.48 -22.09
CA SER A 16 -0.10 -20.35 -21.35
C SER A 16 0.05 -19.21 -20.34
N VAL A 17 -0.41 -18.02 -20.67
CA VAL A 17 -0.61 -16.95 -19.70
C VAL A 17 -1.78 -17.38 -18.81
N GLY A 18 -1.48 -17.87 -17.61
CA GLY A 18 -2.50 -18.22 -16.63
C GLY A 18 -3.28 -16.96 -16.25
N ALA A 19 -4.45 -16.76 -16.82
CA ALA A 19 -5.40 -15.77 -16.36
C ALA A 19 -5.80 -16.17 -14.93
N HIS A 20 -5.36 -15.38 -13.92
CA HIS A 20 -5.91 -15.50 -12.58
C HIS A 20 -7.38 -15.07 -12.67
N ALA A 21 -8.28 -16.01 -12.63
CA ALA A 21 -9.70 -15.73 -12.56
C ALA A 21 -9.98 -14.95 -11.27
N GLN A 22 -10.30 -13.66 -11.40
CA GLN A 22 -10.84 -12.90 -10.28
C GLN A 22 -12.15 -13.55 -9.83
N SER A 23 -12.33 -13.66 -8.52
CA SER A 23 -13.59 -14.14 -7.95
C SER A 23 -14.74 -13.32 -8.54
N THR A 24 -15.77 -14.01 -9.07
CA THR A 24 -16.99 -13.37 -9.58
C THR A 24 -17.93 -12.95 -8.46
N GLN A 25 -17.62 -13.29 -7.20
CA GLN A 25 -18.43 -12.93 -6.05
C GLN A 25 -17.94 -11.63 -5.41
N PRO A 26 -18.86 -10.76 -4.98
CA PRO A 26 -18.50 -9.55 -4.22
C PRO A 26 -17.72 -9.89 -2.96
N ILE A 27 -16.69 -9.09 -2.66
CA ILE A 27 -16.00 -9.16 -1.37
C ILE A 27 -16.69 -8.18 -0.43
N VAL A 28 -17.25 -8.70 0.65
CA VAL A 28 -17.88 -7.89 1.71
C VAL A 28 -17.13 -8.18 3.01
N LYS A 29 -16.73 -7.12 3.72
CA LYS A 29 -16.13 -7.20 5.06
C LYS A 29 -16.79 -6.13 5.93
N LEU A 30 -17.61 -6.57 6.88
CA LEU A 30 -18.20 -5.67 7.87
C LEU A 30 -17.11 -5.13 8.82
N PRO A 31 -17.32 -3.98 9.47
CA PRO A 31 -16.31 -3.39 10.36
C PRO A 31 -15.79 -4.34 11.46
N ASN A 32 -16.65 -5.18 12.01
CA ASN A 32 -16.33 -6.16 13.03
C ASN A 32 -15.66 -7.45 12.51
N GLU A 33 -15.61 -7.63 11.18
CA GLU A 33 -14.94 -8.74 10.51
C GLU A 33 -13.52 -8.36 10.02
N ILE A 34 -13.14 -7.11 10.19
CA ILE A 34 -11.82 -6.61 9.76
C ILE A 34 -10.81 -6.85 10.87
N GLU A 35 -10.03 -7.90 10.71
CA GLU A 35 -8.98 -8.27 11.65
C GLU A 35 -7.69 -7.52 11.36
N PHE A 36 -7.29 -6.65 12.28
CA PHE A 36 -5.99 -6.00 12.24
C PHE A 36 -4.93 -6.94 12.78
N LYS A 37 -3.92 -7.24 11.97
CA LYS A 37 -2.77 -8.03 12.40
C LYS A 37 -1.94 -7.27 13.42
N ALA A 38 -1.40 -7.99 14.38
CA ALA A 38 -0.45 -7.44 15.34
C ALA A 38 0.72 -6.73 14.59
N PRO A 39 1.22 -5.62 15.14
CA PRO A 39 2.29 -4.88 14.49
C PRO A 39 3.56 -5.73 14.41
N VAL A 40 4.22 -5.72 13.25
CA VAL A 40 5.56 -6.31 13.06
C VAL A 40 6.64 -5.46 13.72
N SER A 41 6.34 -4.19 13.97
CA SER A 41 7.15 -3.19 14.67
C SER A 41 6.25 -2.42 15.63
N PRO A 42 6.76 -1.84 16.74
CA PRO A 42 5.91 -1.14 17.67
C PRO A 42 5.13 -0.04 16.95
N GLY A 43 3.83 -0.18 16.90
CA GLY A 43 2.93 0.88 16.54
C GLY A 43 1.77 0.52 15.63
N THR A 44 1.93 0.41 14.33
CA THR A 44 0.78 0.28 13.41
C THR A 44 0.28 -1.15 13.30
N GLN A 45 -1.04 -1.29 13.19
CA GLN A 45 -1.69 -2.55 12.82
C GLN A 45 -2.27 -2.42 11.41
N THR A 46 -2.22 -3.49 10.63
CA THR A 46 -2.76 -3.50 9.26
C THR A 46 -3.75 -4.62 9.03
N ALA A 47 -4.72 -4.35 8.17
CA ALA A 47 -5.69 -5.33 7.68
C ALA A 47 -5.77 -5.22 6.15
N VAL A 48 -5.42 -6.29 5.45
CA VAL A 48 -5.58 -6.35 3.98
C VAL A 48 -7.04 -6.69 3.68
N LEU A 49 -7.69 -5.83 2.90
CA LEU A 49 -9.09 -5.98 2.49
C LEU A 49 -9.19 -6.63 1.11
N TYR A 50 -8.27 -6.32 0.21
CA TYR A 50 -8.24 -6.80 -1.16
C TYR A 50 -6.81 -6.92 -1.66
N GLY A 51 -6.56 -7.90 -2.53
CA GLY A 51 -5.27 -8.11 -3.17
C GLY A 51 -4.17 -8.59 -2.23
N ASP A 52 -2.94 -8.48 -2.69
CA ASP A 52 -1.74 -8.82 -1.93
C ASP A 52 -0.74 -7.65 -2.06
N PRO A 53 -0.53 -6.85 -1.00
CA PRO A 53 0.35 -5.69 -1.08
C PRO A 53 1.82 -6.03 -1.35
N THR A 54 2.22 -7.31 -1.26
CA THR A 54 3.59 -7.75 -1.53
C THR A 54 3.83 -8.13 -2.99
N LYS A 55 2.76 -8.14 -3.82
CA LYS A 55 2.80 -8.56 -5.22
C LYS A 55 2.36 -7.44 -6.16
N PRO A 56 2.74 -7.50 -7.44
CA PRO A 56 2.20 -6.61 -8.45
C PRO A 56 0.67 -6.71 -8.53
N GLY A 57 -0.01 -5.58 -8.62
CA GLY A 57 -1.45 -5.48 -8.75
C GLY A 57 -2.12 -4.58 -7.71
N LEU A 58 -3.42 -4.41 -7.87
CA LEU A 58 -4.24 -3.61 -6.97
C LEU A 58 -4.31 -4.24 -5.58
N TYR A 59 -4.10 -3.42 -4.56
CA TYR A 59 -4.40 -3.80 -3.17
C TYR A 59 -5.19 -2.71 -2.46
N VAL A 60 -5.96 -3.13 -1.45
CA VAL A 60 -6.63 -2.24 -0.49
C VAL A 60 -6.32 -2.74 0.91
N GLN A 61 -5.83 -1.84 1.78
CA GLN A 61 -5.56 -2.16 3.17
C GLN A 61 -6.01 -1.03 4.10
N ARG A 62 -6.29 -1.37 5.35
CA ARG A 62 -6.43 -0.38 6.43
C ARG A 62 -5.22 -0.41 7.33
N THR A 63 -4.83 0.77 7.78
CA THR A 63 -3.77 0.94 8.77
C THR A 63 -4.34 1.69 9.96
N LYS A 64 -4.09 1.15 11.15
CA LYS A 64 -4.45 1.73 12.43
C LYS A 64 -3.20 2.25 13.10
N PHE A 65 -3.21 3.50 13.48
CA PHE A 65 -2.15 4.18 14.22
C PHE A 65 -2.64 4.39 15.65
N PRO A 66 -1.96 3.87 16.67
CA PRO A 66 -2.32 4.11 18.06
C PRO A 66 -2.13 5.58 18.44
N PRO A 67 -2.82 6.04 19.51
CA PRO A 67 -2.70 7.41 19.99
C PRO A 67 -1.25 7.83 20.23
N GLY A 68 -0.90 9.04 19.80
CA GLY A 68 0.43 9.63 19.97
C GLY A 68 1.50 9.12 19.01
N MET A 69 1.20 8.13 18.18
CA MET A 69 2.19 7.53 17.30
C MET A 69 2.70 8.50 16.24
N LYS A 70 4.03 8.62 16.16
CA LYS A 70 4.76 9.28 15.10
C LYS A 70 5.38 8.24 14.17
N VAL A 71 5.14 8.34 12.87
CA VAL A 71 5.90 7.62 11.84
C VAL A 71 6.86 8.61 11.22
N MET A 72 8.14 8.37 11.44
CA MET A 72 9.22 9.25 10.98
C MET A 72 9.28 9.31 9.44
N PRO A 73 9.96 10.29 8.86
CA PRO A 73 10.10 10.44 7.42
C PRO A 73 10.41 9.13 6.69
N HIS A 74 9.60 8.81 5.73
CA HIS A 74 9.66 7.58 4.92
C HIS A 74 9.02 7.81 3.56
N TRP A 75 9.15 6.85 2.67
CA TRP A 75 8.49 6.84 1.37
C TRP A 75 8.06 5.41 0.98
N HIS A 76 7.18 5.32 -0.01
CA HIS A 76 6.65 4.08 -0.57
C HIS A 76 7.04 3.92 -2.05
N PRO A 77 7.32 2.68 -2.53
CA PRO A 77 7.72 2.44 -3.92
C PRO A 77 6.53 2.38 -4.89
N ASP A 78 5.31 2.30 -4.39
CA ASP A 78 4.09 2.16 -5.20
C ASP A 78 4.06 3.18 -6.34
N GLU A 79 3.77 2.75 -7.56
CA GLU A 79 3.61 3.66 -8.71
C GLU A 79 2.41 4.59 -8.53
N TRP A 80 1.39 4.12 -7.85
CA TRP A 80 0.20 4.86 -7.51
C TRP A 80 -0.29 4.43 -6.12
N ARG A 81 -0.53 5.41 -5.26
CA ARG A 81 -1.00 5.20 -3.90
C ARG A 81 -1.85 6.37 -3.43
N THR A 82 -3.02 6.06 -2.89
CA THR A 82 -3.92 7.03 -2.28
C THR A 82 -4.41 6.52 -0.94
N ALA A 83 -4.87 7.44 -0.10
CA ALA A 83 -5.49 7.08 1.15
C ALA A 83 -6.68 7.97 1.50
N VAL A 84 -7.56 7.43 2.33
CA VAL A 84 -8.67 8.15 2.95
C VAL A 84 -8.55 7.97 4.45
N VAL A 85 -8.65 9.06 5.20
CA VAL A 85 -8.78 9.02 6.66
C VAL A 85 -10.19 8.56 7.00
N LEU A 86 -10.33 7.39 7.64
CA LEU A 86 -11.63 6.83 8.01
C LEU A 86 -12.09 7.30 9.40
N SER A 87 -11.15 7.47 10.33
CA SER A 87 -11.44 7.93 11.69
C SER A 87 -10.24 8.66 12.29
N GLY A 88 -10.50 9.53 13.24
CA GLY A 88 -9.49 10.38 13.88
C GLY A 88 -9.02 11.52 12.98
N THR A 89 -7.90 12.12 13.35
CA THR A 89 -7.21 13.16 12.59
C THR A 89 -5.77 12.75 12.37
N LEU A 90 -5.38 12.54 11.11
CA LEU A 90 -4.00 12.27 10.73
C LEU A 90 -3.28 13.59 10.52
N TYR A 91 -2.20 13.83 11.25
CA TYR A 91 -1.31 14.96 10.98
C TYR A 91 -0.24 14.52 9.98
N PHE A 92 -0.22 15.14 8.81
CA PHE A 92 0.60 14.74 7.65
C PHE A 92 1.59 15.85 7.29
N GLY A 93 2.86 15.49 7.20
CA GLY A 93 3.95 16.38 6.76
C GLY A 93 4.69 15.79 5.57
N VAL A 94 5.19 16.65 4.69
CA VAL A 94 6.00 16.29 3.52
C VAL A 94 7.44 16.74 3.74
N GLY A 95 8.38 15.88 3.46
CA GLY A 95 9.81 16.16 3.55
C GLY A 95 10.61 15.04 4.20
N GLU A 96 11.94 15.15 4.11
CA GLU A 96 12.90 14.17 4.61
C GLU A 96 13.24 14.32 6.09
N GLN A 97 12.87 15.44 6.71
CA GLN A 97 13.13 15.74 8.12
C GLN A 97 11.82 15.94 8.86
N TRP A 98 11.73 15.39 10.05
CA TRP A 98 10.59 15.62 10.94
C TRP A 98 10.50 17.09 11.32
N ASP A 99 9.33 17.68 11.11
CA ASP A 99 9.02 19.04 11.54
C ASP A 99 7.53 19.12 11.95
N GLU A 100 7.28 19.18 13.25
CA GLU A 100 5.90 19.21 13.76
C GLU A 100 5.14 20.51 13.44
N ASN A 101 5.87 21.58 13.05
CA ASN A 101 5.25 22.83 12.63
C ASN A 101 4.76 22.79 11.17
N LYS A 102 5.18 21.78 10.41
CA LYS A 102 4.81 21.62 8.99
C LYS A 102 3.71 20.58 8.76
N VAL A 103 3.27 19.88 9.80
CA VAL A 103 2.18 18.93 9.64
C VAL A 103 0.85 19.65 9.43
N LYS A 104 0.03 19.10 8.54
CA LYS A 104 -1.35 19.54 8.29
C LYS A 104 -2.32 18.51 8.84
N ALA A 105 -3.38 18.97 9.47
CA ALA A 105 -4.42 18.10 9.99
C ALA A 105 -5.33 17.59 8.84
N TYR A 106 -5.45 16.28 8.74
CA TYR A 106 -6.34 15.58 7.82
C TYR A 106 -7.41 14.85 8.64
N PRO A 107 -8.58 15.47 8.87
CA PRO A 107 -9.67 14.83 9.60
C PRO A 107 -10.30 13.67 8.82
N ALA A 108 -11.15 12.88 9.48
CA ALA A 108 -11.93 11.83 8.84
C ALA A 108 -12.66 12.34 7.59
N GLY A 109 -12.63 11.55 6.51
CA GLY A 109 -13.14 11.92 5.18
C GLY A 109 -12.09 12.56 4.27
N THR A 110 -10.92 12.97 4.77
CA THR A 110 -9.86 13.53 3.93
C THR A 110 -9.32 12.46 2.98
N PHE A 111 -9.30 12.78 1.69
CA PHE A 111 -8.59 12.04 0.64
C PHE A 111 -7.24 12.68 0.38
N TYR A 112 -6.20 11.87 0.21
CA TYR A 112 -4.87 12.33 -0.19
C TYR A 112 -4.15 11.29 -1.03
N SER A 113 -3.14 11.72 -1.77
CA SER A 113 -2.25 10.84 -2.55
C SER A 113 -0.84 10.86 -1.97
N GLU A 114 -0.15 9.74 -2.12
CA GLU A 114 1.27 9.59 -1.79
C GLU A 114 2.02 9.25 -3.08
N PRO A 115 2.56 10.25 -3.80
CA PRO A 115 3.31 10.00 -5.02
C PRO A 115 4.52 9.10 -4.77
N PRO A 116 4.95 8.30 -5.77
CA PRO A 116 6.05 7.36 -5.59
C PRO A 116 7.29 8.03 -5.04
N ARG A 117 7.91 7.40 -4.05
CA ARG A 117 9.18 7.83 -3.42
C ARG A 117 9.17 9.26 -2.90
N THR A 118 7.99 9.82 -2.62
CA THR A 118 7.87 11.15 -2.02
C THR A 118 7.99 11.04 -0.50
N PRO A 119 9.03 11.65 0.09
CA PRO A 119 9.22 11.64 1.54
C PRO A 119 8.08 12.32 2.28
N HIS A 120 7.53 11.63 3.28
CA HIS A 120 6.49 12.16 4.14
C HIS A 120 6.56 11.52 5.53
N TYR A 121 5.84 12.10 6.47
CA TYR A 121 5.75 11.62 7.84
C TYR A 121 4.36 11.89 8.40
N VAL A 122 3.95 11.10 9.39
CA VAL A 122 2.60 11.19 9.95
C VAL A 122 2.60 11.11 11.47
N TRP A 123 1.56 11.67 12.08
CA TRP A 123 1.37 11.68 13.52
C TRP A 123 -0.11 11.49 13.86
N ALA A 124 -0.41 10.51 14.69
CA ALA A 124 -1.73 10.29 15.31
C ALA A 124 -1.78 11.06 16.66
N LYS A 125 -1.68 12.41 16.59
CA LYS A 125 -1.45 13.29 17.72
C LYS A 125 -2.56 13.22 18.77
N ASP A 126 -3.80 13.33 18.32
CA ASP A 126 -4.95 13.59 19.19
C ASP A 126 -5.74 12.30 19.53
N GLY A 127 -5.27 11.14 19.08
CA GLY A 127 -5.94 9.87 19.32
C GLY A 127 -5.64 8.82 18.26
N GLU A 128 -6.34 7.70 18.31
CA GLU A 128 -6.24 6.64 17.30
C GLU A 128 -6.69 7.16 15.92
N VAL A 129 -5.95 6.80 14.89
CA VAL A 129 -6.29 7.12 13.50
C VAL A 129 -6.38 5.84 12.69
N ILE A 130 -7.40 5.73 11.84
CA ILE A 130 -7.53 4.66 10.85
C ILE A 130 -7.57 5.29 9.46
N ILE A 131 -6.68 4.84 8.59
CA ILE A 131 -6.70 5.17 7.16
C ILE A 131 -7.02 3.93 6.33
N GLN A 132 -7.60 4.14 5.16
CA GLN A 132 -7.68 3.11 4.11
C GLN A 132 -6.80 3.53 2.94
N THR A 133 -5.84 2.70 2.61
CA THR A 133 -4.92 2.88 1.49
C THR A 133 -5.36 1.99 0.32
N THR A 134 -5.31 2.55 -0.88
CA THR A 134 -5.46 1.84 -2.14
C THR A 134 -4.23 2.12 -2.99
N GLY A 135 -3.59 1.09 -3.50
CA GLY A 135 -2.36 1.24 -4.28
C GLY A 135 -2.10 0.11 -5.27
N MET A 136 -1.07 0.29 -6.06
CA MET A 136 -0.54 -0.73 -6.99
C MET A 136 0.77 -1.26 -6.40
N GLY A 137 0.70 -2.52 -5.95
CA GLY A 137 1.86 -3.20 -5.36
C GLY A 137 2.94 -3.62 -6.38
N PRO A 138 4.11 -4.05 -5.91
CA PRO A 138 4.39 -4.32 -4.51
C PRO A 138 4.61 -3.03 -3.72
N THR A 139 4.06 -2.98 -2.51
CA THR A 139 4.29 -1.87 -1.57
C THR A 139 5.40 -2.20 -0.56
N GLY A 140 5.89 -1.17 0.07
CA GLY A 140 6.88 -1.23 1.14
C GLY A 140 7.03 0.11 1.82
N THR A 141 7.85 0.19 2.86
CA THR A 141 8.19 1.43 3.55
C THR A 141 9.69 1.53 3.67
N THR A 142 10.26 2.60 3.13
CA THR A 142 11.68 2.92 3.28
C THR A 142 11.82 4.10 4.19
N MET A 143 12.40 3.87 5.37
CA MET A 143 12.65 4.92 6.36
C MET A 143 13.83 5.81 5.93
N ILE A 144 13.71 7.11 6.17
CA ILE A 144 14.77 8.09 5.90
C ILE A 144 15.52 8.36 7.20
N PRO A 145 16.85 8.17 7.21
CA PRO A 145 17.67 8.48 8.38
C PRO A 145 17.53 9.95 8.78
N GLN A 146 17.23 10.20 10.06
CA GLN A 146 17.15 11.56 10.59
C GLN A 146 18.54 12.04 11.00
N LYS A 147 18.86 13.28 10.65
CA LYS A 147 20.09 13.93 11.14
C LYS A 147 19.93 14.19 12.65
N GLN A 148 20.93 13.82 13.40
CA GLN A 148 21.05 14.17 14.82
C GLN A 148 21.35 15.65 14.98
#